data_57cefb7ae314284d2ccc55ea49a368e6
#
_entry.id   57cefb7ae314284d2ccc55ea49a368e6
#
_cell.length_a   1.000
_cell.length_b   1.000
_cell.length_c   1.000
_cell.angle_alpha   90.00
_cell.angle_beta   90.00
_cell.angle_gamma   90.00
#
_symmetry.space_group_name_H-M   'P 1'
#
loop_
_entity.id
_entity.type
_entity.pdbx_description
1 polymer ?
#
loop_
_entity_poly.entity_id
_entity_poly.type
_entity_poly.pdbx_seq_one_letter_code
_entity_poly.pdbx_strand_id
1 'polypeptide(L)'
;MIEISELKKHYPAPGRKTVEVLKGISLTVPPASITAVVGPSGAGKSTLAKCISLLEKPSSGSIRVNGEDLSQLSGDALRAKRRAIGTVFQSSALLQRKTAWENIALPLEWLGVVPGEIKRHVGQLLDSVGLSDKANAFPAQLSGGQRQRVGIARALALKPSVLLADEATSGLDPQATSSILALLKQLRDRFGLSIILITHEMDVVRRAADAVAEISDGWLVQQGTLSDLLSSPQSSLGQRLFPLQPLEASGDILLQLTYGDRPLATDWISQLSQQYQLHIDLLAAHVEQVGERLAGRMRIAVRFGAQRPRHQVLIQQLYQLGINAEILDLQPALQEAG
;
A
#
# COMPACT_ATOMS: atom_id res chain seq x y z
N MET A 1 0.22 -2.26 16.68
CA MET A 1 0.57 -3.44 15.85
C MET A 1 -0.68 -4.29 15.63
N ILE A 2 -0.86 -4.80 14.43
CA ILE A 2 -1.84 -5.86 14.15
C ILE A 2 -1.13 -7.05 13.50
N GLU A 3 -1.48 -8.25 13.96
CA GLU A 3 -0.96 -9.53 13.48
C GLU A 3 -2.12 -10.42 13.07
N ILE A 4 -2.07 -10.91 11.86
CA ILE A 4 -3.03 -11.85 11.27
C ILE A 4 -2.27 -13.14 11.03
N SER A 5 -2.76 -14.27 11.54
CA SER A 5 -2.07 -15.56 11.43
C SER A 5 -3.05 -16.61 10.90
N GLU A 6 -2.65 -17.24 9.78
CA GLU A 6 -3.37 -18.35 9.13
C GLU A 6 -4.88 -18.09 8.99
N LEU A 7 -5.26 -16.86 8.63
CA LEU A 7 -6.66 -16.44 8.57
C LEU A 7 -7.38 -17.11 7.42
N LYS A 8 -8.41 -17.91 7.72
CA LYS A 8 -9.27 -18.57 6.73
C LYS A 8 -10.70 -18.09 6.85
N LYS A 9 -11.36 -17.97 5.71
CA LYS A 9 -12.78 -17.67 5.64
C LYS A 9 -13.42 -18.47 4.53
N HIS A 10 -14.46 -19.22 4.90
CA HIS A 10 -15.32 -19.92 3.95
C HIS A 10 -16.79 -19.55 4.19
N TYR A 11 -17.56 -19.61 3.12
CA TYR A 11 -18.99 -19.36 3.16
C TYR A 11 -19.75 -20.61 2.71
N PRO A 12 -20.86 -20.95 3.36
CA PRO A 12 -21.73 -22.03 2.90
C PRO A 12 -22.34 -21.66 1.55
N ALA A 13 -22.33 -22.58 0.59
CA ALA A 13 -22.97 -22.41 -0.70
C ALA A 13 -24.15 -23.39 -0.83
N PRO A 14 -25.38 -22.92 -1.10
CA PRO A 14 -26.55 -23.82 -1.27
C PRO A 14 -26.30 -24.85 -2.40
N GLY A 15 -26.39 -26.12 -2.06
CA GLY A 15 -26.23 -27.22 -3.03
C GLY A 15 -24.82 -27.44 -3.58
N ARG A 16 -23.77 -26.80 -3.01
CA ARG A 16 -22.35 -26.92 -3.43
C ARG A 16 -21.43 -27.08 -2.21
N LYS A 17 -20.18 -27.52 -2.48
CA LYS A 17 -19.11 -27.44 -1.47
C LYS A 17 -18.93 -25.98 -1.03
N THR A 18 -18.60 -25.77 0.25
CA THR A 18 -18.23 -24.45 0.82
C THR A 18 -17.25 -23.71 -0.08
N VAL A 19 -17.48 -22.40 -0.27
CA VAL A 19 -16.57 -21.53 -1.02
C VAL A 19 -15.53 -20.98 -0.06
N GLU A 20 -14.28 -21.37 -0.25
CA GLU A 20 -13.15 -20.86 0.54
C GLU A 20 -12.64 -19.57 -0.11
N VAL A 21 -12.78 -18.44 0.60
CA VAL A 21 -12.43 -17.11 0.10
C VAL A 21 -11.07 -16.66 0.64
N LEU A 22 -10.74 -16.96 1.89
CA LEU A 22 -9.41 -16.75 2.47
C LEU A 22 -8.84 -18.12 2.86
N LYS A 23 -7.60 -18.39 2.45
CA LYS A 23 -7.01 -19.73 2.47
C LYS A 23 -5.78 -19.85 3.38
N GLY A 24 -5.64 -18.95 4.38
CA GLY A 24 -4.50 -18.93 5.30
C GLY A 24 -3.65 -17.67 5.13
N ILE A 25 -4.28 -16.50 5.24
CA ILE A 25 -3.57 -15.22 5.14
C ILE A 25 -2.80 -14.97 6.43
N SER A 26 -1.50 -14.72 6.33
CA SER A 26 -0.64 -14.30 7.44
C SER A 26 0.02 -12.97 7.10
N LEU A 27 -0.26 -11.93 7.90
CA LEU A 27 0.18 -10.56 7.66
C LEU A 27 0.43 -9.83 8.98
N THR A 28 1.55 -9.14 9.08
CA THR A 28 1.86 -8.28 10.23
C THR A 28 2.01 -6.83 9.78
N VAL A 29 1.33 -5.92 10.48
CA VAL A 29 1.47 -4.48 10.27
C VAL A 29 2.02 -3.83 11.54
N PRO A 30 3.28 -3.35 11.50
CA PRO A 30 3.92 -2.71 12.64
C PRO A 30 3.20 -1.42 13.09
N PRO A 31 3.47 -0.92 14.30
CA PRO A 31 3.06 0.43 14.69
C PRO A 31 3.71 1.47 13.77
N ALA A 32 3.05 2.61 13.62
CA ALA A 32 3.54 3.73 12.82
C ALA A 32 3.95 3.33 11.39
N SER A 33 3.20 2.42 10.77
CA SER A 33 3.45 1.97 9.40
C SER A 33 2.17 1.84 8.59
N ILE A 34 2.30 1.95 7.27
CA ILE A 34 1.24 1.74 6.29
C ILE A 34 1.58 0.51 5.48
N THR A 35 0.77 -0.54 5.61
CA THR A 35 0.87 -1.72 4.74
C THR A 35 -0.28 -1.70 3.74
N ALA A 36 0.05 -1.67 2.45
CA ALA A 36 -0.94 -1.79 1.40
C ALA A 36 -1.30 -3.26 1.16
N VAL A 37 -2.58 -3.55 1.02
CA VAL A 37 -3.09 -4.86 0.59
C VAL A 37 -3.65 -4.71 -0.81
N VAL A 38 -3.03 -5.39 -1.76
CA VAL A 38 -3.37 -5.31 -3.18
C VAL A 38 -3.81 -6.67 -3.73
N GLY A 39 -4.39 -6.67 -4.93
CA GLY A 39 -4.78 -7.88 -5.63
C GLY A 39 -5.94 -7.65 -6.59
N PRO A 40 -6.22 -8.60 -7.50
CA PRO A 40 -7.30 -8.46 -8.46
C PRO A 40 -8.68 -8.41 -7.78
N SER A 41 -9.71 -8.03 -8.56
CA SER A 41 -11.09 -8.12 -8.09
C SER A 41 -11.43 -9.57 -7.75
N GLY A 42 -12.15 -9.79 -6.66
CA GLY A 42 -12.49 -11.15 -6.20
C GLY A 42 -11.38 -11.87 -5.43
N ALA A 43 -10.18 -11.33 -5.27
CA ALA A 43 -9.08 -11.97 -4.56
C ALA A 43 -9.32 -12.22 -3.05
N GLY A 44 -10.37 -11.66 -2.47
CA GLY A 44 -10.69 -11.81 -1.05
C GLY A 44 -10.41 -10.57 -0.20
N LYS A 45 -9.96 -9.44 -0.78
CA LYS A 45 -9.60 -8.21 -0.05
C LYS A 45 -10.73 -7.67 0.84
N SER A 46 -11.95 -7.56 0.30
CA SER A 46 -13.11 -7.09 1.07
C SER A 46 -13.51 -8.07 2.19
N THR A 47 -13.32 -9.37 1.97
CA THR A 47 -13.53 -10.39 3.02
C THR A 47 -12.48 -10.26 4.10
N LEU A 48 -11.22 -10.04 3.73
CA LEU A 48 -10.14 -9.75 4.68
C LEU A 48 -10.46 -8.48 5.50
N ALA A 49 -10.91 -7.40 4.83
CA ALA A 49 -11.32 -6.17 5.51
C ALA A 49 -12.42 -6.41 6.56
N LYS A 50 -13.44 -7.19 6.21
CA LYS A 50 -14.54 -7.53 7.13
C LYS A 50 -14.05 -8.38 8.31
N CYS A 51 -13.12 -9.30 8.09
CA CYS A 51 -12.53 -10.09 9.17
C CYS A 51 -11.65 -9.20 10.07
N ILE A 52 -10.80 -8.34 9.50
CA ILE A 52 -9.96 -7.40 10.27
C ILE A 52 -10.82 -6.46 11.11
N SER A 53 -11.84 -5.87 10.53
CA SER A 53 -12.78 -4.98 11.24
C SER A 53 -13.70 -5.74 12.22
N LEU A 54 -13.57 -7.06 12.30
CA LEU A 54 -14.39 -7.94 13.14
C LEU A 54 -15.90 -7.83 12.84
N LEU A 55 -16.24 -7.41 11.63
CA LEU A 55 -17.62 -7.43 11.11
C LEU A 55 -18.04 -8.85 10.78
N GLU A 56 -17.09 -9.66 10.32
CA GLU A 56 -17.29 -11.09 10.09
C GLU A 56 -16.26 -11.90 10.89
N LYS A 57 -16.73 -12.94 11.54
CA LYS A 57 -15.84 -13.87 12.26
C LYS A 57 -15.07 -14.71 11.25
N PRO A 58 -13.73 -14.85 11.35
CA PRO A 58 -12.98 -15.80 10.53
C PRO A 58 -13.44 -17.23 10.82
N SER A 59 -13.25 -18.13 9.84
CA SER A 59 -13.55 -19.56 10.03
C SER A 59 -12.46 -20.27 10.83
N SER A 60 -11.21 -19.83 10.69
CA SER A 60 -10.06 -20.22 11.52
C SER A 60 -8.94 -19.19 11.41
N GLY A 61 -7.87 -19.37 12.17
CA GLY A 61 -6.79 -18.40 12.30
C GLY A 61 -7.06 -17.37 13.39
N SER A 62 -6.16 -16.40 13.53
CA SER A 62 -6.26 -15.38 14.59
C SER A 62 -5.99 -13.97 14.07
N ILE A 63 -6.58 -12.99 14.75
CA ILE A 63 -6.35 -11.56 14.55
C ILE A 63 -5.98 -10.98 15.91
N ARG A 64 -4.73 -10.54 16.05
CA ARG A 64 -4.21 -9.93 17.27
C ARG A 64 -3.98 -8.45 17.09
N VAL A 65 -4.45 -7.65 18.01
CA VAL A 65 -4.19 -6.21 18.07
C VAL A 65 -3.46 -5.92 19.38
N ASN A 66 -2.26 -5.36 19.28
CA ASN A 66 -1.38 -5.11 20.43
C ASN A 66 -1.15 -6.36 21.31
N GLY A 67 -0.99 -7.52 20.66
CA GLY A 67 -0.76 -8.81 21.34
C GLY A 67 -2.02 -9.54 21.81
N GLU A 68 -3.19 -8.90 21.81
CA GLU A 68 -4.45 -9.52 22.26
C GLU A 68 -5.21 -10.14 21.06
N ASP A 69 -5.59 -11.42 21.18
CA ASP A 69 -6.36 -12.14 20.17
C ASP A 69 -7.84 -11.74 20.22
N LEU A 70 -8.31 -11.11 19.15
CA LEU A 70 -9.68 -10.64 19.04
C LEU A 70 -10.62 -11.68 18.36
N SER A 71 -10.06 -12.69 17.70
CA SER A 71 -10.82 -13.67 16.91
C SER A 71 -11.68 -14.61 17.77
N GLN A 72 -11.31 -14.77 19.04
CA GLN A 72 -12.03 -15.63 20.00
C GLN A 72 -13.09 -14.87 20.80
N LEU A 73 -13.13 -13.55 20.70
CA LEU A 73 -14.06 -12.72 21.45
C LEU A 73 -15.48 -12.76 20.87
N SER A 74 -16.47 -12.53 21.71
CA SER A 74 -17.88 -12.42 21.35
C SER A 74 -18.62 -11.42 22.25
N GLY A 75 -19.82 -11.04 21.86
CA GLY A 75 -20.68 -10.17 22.67
C GLY A 75 -20.05 -8.81 22.99
N ASP A 76 -20.15 -8.40 24.26
CA ASP A 76 -19.66 -7.10 24.72
C ASP A 76 -18.14 -6.97 24.70
N ALA A 77 -17.43 -8.06 25.01
CA ALA A 77 -15.97 -8.10 24.94
C ALA A 77 -15.48 -7.78 23.52
N LEU A 78 -16.09 -8.40 22.50
CA LEU A 78 -15.79 -8.11 21.09
C LEU A 78 -16.11 -6.66 20.75
N ARG A 79 -17.28 -6.14 21.14
CA ARG A 79 -17.68 -4.74 20.92
C ARG A 79 -16.69 -3.75 21.54
N ALA A 80 -16.24 -4.02 22.75
CA ALA A 80 -15.26 -3.18 23.44
C ALA A 80 -13.92 -3.16 22.69
N LYS A 81 -13.44 -4.32 22.23
CA LYS A 81 -12.13 -4.43 21.57
C LYS A 81 -12.15 -3.96 20.11
N ARG A 82 -13.27 -4.04 19.41
CA ARG A 82 -13.43 -3.43 18.07
C ARG A 82 -13.12 -1.95 18.02
N ARG A 83 -13.20 -1.24 19.15
CA ARG A 83 -12.83 0.18 19.25
C ARG A 83 -11.35 0.43 18.95
N ALA A 84 -10.50 -0.60 19.10
CA ALA A 84 -9.08 -0.51 18.75
C ALA A 84 -8.83 -0.46 17.24
N ILE A 85 -9.87 -0.72 16.42
CA ILE A 85 -9.79 -0.74 14.94
C ILE A 85 -10.75 0.30 14.38
N GLY A 86 -10.23 1.39 13.85
CA GLY A 86 -11.00 2.36 13.06
C GLY A 86 -11.13 1.88 11.62
N THR A 87 -12.29 2.08 11.01
CA THR A 87 -12.52 1.68 9.61
C THR A 87 -12.99 2.87 8.79
N VAL A 88 -12.35 3.08 7.65
CA VAL A 88 -12.72 4.06 6.63
C VAL A 88 -13.16 3.27 5.40
N PHE A 89 -14.37 3.49 4.96
CA PHE A 89 -14.97 2.81 3.79
C PHE A 89 -14.83 3.65 2.52
N GLN A 90 -14.91 3.03 1.37
CA GLN A 90 -14.86 3.65 0.05
C GLN A 90 -15.82 4.84 -0.09
N SER A 91 -17.06 4.70 0.33
CA SER A 91 -18.08 5.75 0.25
C SER A 91 -18.10 6.71 1.44
N SER A 92 -17.07 6.67 2.33
CA SER A 92 -17.05 7.35 3.63
C SER A 92 -18.24 7.01 4.58
N ALA A 93 -19.32 6.47 4.07
CA ALA A 93 -20.52 6.02 4.79
C ALA A 93 -21.02 7.05 5.85
N LEU A 94 -21.09 8.33 5.49
CA LEU A 94 -21.56 9.39 6.37
C LEU A 94 -23.09 9.39 6.48
N LEU A 95 -23.58 9.69 7.66
CA LEU A 95 -25.01 9.91 7.89
C LEU A 95 -25.43 11.24 7.25
N GLN A 96 -26.27 11.16 6.22
CA GLN A 96 -26.62 12.30 5.36
C GLN A 96 -27.37 13.44 6.08
N ARG A 97 -28.10 13.10 7.15
CA ARG A 97 -28.88 14.04 7.98
C ARG A 97 -28.11 14.57 9.20
N LYS A 98 -26.81 14.30 9.27
CA LYS A 98 -25.91 14.77 10.33
C LYS A 98 -24.80 15.60 9.74
N THR A 99 -24.39 16.64 10.44
CA THR A 99 -23.25 17.49 10.08
C THR A 99 -21.95 16.73 10.16
N ALA A 100 -20.83 17.30 9.69
CA ALA A 100 -19.50 16.73 9.84
C ALA A 100 -19.18 16.50 11.32
N TRP A 101 -19.45 17.49 12.16
CA TRP A 101 -19.25 17.39 13.61
C TRP A 101 -20.05 16.24 14.23
N GLU A 102 -21.34 16.15 13.95
CA GLU A 102 -22.22 15.10 14.47
C GLU A 102 -21.83 13.69 13.98
N ASN A 103 -21.36 13.56 12.72
CA ASN A 103 -20.83 12.30 12.22
C ASN A 103 -19.62 11.82 13.01
N ILE A 104 -18.72 12.74 13.38
CA ILE A 104 -17.52 12.40 14.17
C ILE A 104 -17.87 12.16 15.65
N ALA A 105 -18.82 12.92 16.20
CA ALA A 105 -19.25 12.81 17.60
C ALA A 105 -19.99 11.49 17.90
N LEU A 106 -20.70 10.96 16.92
CA LEU A 106 -21.62 9.82 17.10
C LEU A 106 -21.03 8.62 17.87
N PRO A 107 -19.83 8.11 17.58
CA PRO A 107 -19.26 6.99 18.32
C PRO A 107 -19.03 7.33 19.82
N LEU A 108 -18.72 8.57 20.14
CA LEU A 108 -18.48 9.06 21.49
C LEU A 108 -19.80 9.21 22.26
N GLU A 109 -20.83 9.76 21.61
CA GLU A 109 -22.18 9.89 22.16
C GLU A 109 -22.76 8.51 22.55
N TRP A 110 -22.60 7.52 21.65
CA TRP A 110 -23.03 6.13 21.89
C TRP A 110 -22.34 5.48 23.09
N LEU A 111 -21.15 5.94 23.45
CA LEU A 111 -20.41 5.47 24.61
C LEU A 111 -20.70 6.26 25.87
N GLY A 112 -21.58 7.27 25.78
CA GLY A 112 -21.95 8.11 26.93
C GLY A 112 -20.81 9.03 27.38
N VAL A 113 -19.88 9.40 26.49
CA VAL A 113 -18.83 10.36 26.80
C VAL A 113 -19.47 11.72 27.09
N VAL A 114 -18.97 12.41 28.11
CA VAL A 114 -19.55 13.68 28.55
C VAL A 114 -19.44 14.78 27.47
N PRO A 115 -20.43 15.64 27.28
CA PRO A 115 -20.50 16.61 26.15
C PRO A 115 -19.26 17.51 26.04
N GLY A 116 -18.68 17.94 27.15
CA GLY A 116 -17.48 18.77 27.16
C GLY A 116 -16.25 18.11 26.58
N GLU A 117 -16.07 16.79 26.82
CA GLU A 117 -15.00 16.01 26.23
C GLU A 117 -15.25 15.75 24.75
N ILE A 118 -16.50 15.46 24.36
CA ILE A 118 -16.88 15.30 22.96
C ILE A 118 -16.52 16.57 22.19
N LYS A 119 -16.93 17.75 22.69
CA LYS A 119 -16.68 19.04 22.05
C LYS A 119 -15.19 19.26 21.80
N ARG A 120 -14.36 19.04 22.84
CA ARG A 120 -12.91 19.20 22.74
C ARG A 120 -12.30 18.21 21.75
N HIS A 121 -12.65 16.93 21.87
CA HIS A 121 -12.04 15.87 21.06
C HIS A 121 -12.42 15.94 19.59
N VAL A 122 -13.71 16.16 19.28
CA VAL A 122 -14.18 16.32 17.92
C VAL A 122 -13.58 17.56 17.26
N GLY A 123 -13.43 18.68 18.01
CA GLY A 123 -12.73 19.88 17.53
C GLY A 123 -11.28 19.57 17.13
N GLN A 124 -10.54 18.83 17.95
CA GLN A 124 -9.18 18.41 17.64
C GLN A 124 -9.09 17.47 16.43
N LEU A 125 -10.08 16.61 16.23
CA LEU A 125 -10.14 15.73 15.08
C LEU A 125 -10.43 16.50 13.80
N LEU A 126 -11.40 17.43 13.82
CA LEU A 126 -11.69 18.31 12.69
C LEU A 126 -10.48 19.15 12.29
N ASP A 127 -9.77 19.69 13.26
CA ASP A 127 -8.52 20.41 13.03
C ASP A 127 -7.45 19.49 12.37
N SER A 128 -7.28 18.27 12.90
CA SER A 128 -6.31 17.30 12.39
C SER A 128 -6.55 16.90 10.94
N VAL A 129 -7.80 16.95 10.47
CA VAL A 129 -8.16 16.65 9.07
C VAL A 129 -8.37 17.91 8.23
N GLY A 130 -8.14 19.13 8.80
CA GLY A 130 -8.25 20.41 8.11
C GLY A 130 -9.68 20.78 7.70
N LEU A 131 -10.65 20.52 8.59
CA LEU A 131 -12.09 20.78 8.34
C LEU A 131 -12.78 21.55 9.49
N SER A 132 -12.05 22.32 10.28
CA SER A 132 -12.61 23.08 11.40
C SER A 132 -13.70 24.07 10.95
N ASP A 133 -13.54 24.69 9.78
CA ASP A 133 -14.50 25.60 9.15
C ASP A 133 -15.76 24.90 8.58
N LYS A 134 -15.71 23.58 8.43
CA LYS A 134 -16.77 22.74 7.87
C LYS A 134 -17.52 21.91 8.93
N ALA A 135 -17.29 22.16 10.21
CA ALA A 135 -17.91 21.41 11.30
C ALA A 135 -19.44 21.27 11.16
N ASN A 136 -20.12 22.33 10.75
CA ASN A 136 -21.57 22.39 10.61
C ASN A 136 -22.08 22.01 9.20
N ALA A 137 -21.20 21.68 8.27
CA ALA A 137 -21.59 21.30 6.92
C ALA A 137 -22.17 19.87 6.90
N PHE A 138 -23.24 19.68 6.14
CA PHE A 138 -23.82 18.37 5.85
C PHE A 138 -23.03 17.67 4.72
N PRO A 139 -23.05 16.33 4.63
CA PRO A 139 -22.33 15.58 3.60
C PRO A 139 -22.59 16.05 2.17
N ALA A 140 -23.82 16.50 1.87
CA ALA A 140 -24.18 17.05 0.56
C ALA A 140 -23.46 18.38 0.21
N GLN A 141 -22.96 19.09 1.21
CA GLN A 141 -22.24 20.36 1.06
C GLN A 141 -20.72 20.18 0.99
N LEU A 142 -20.23 18.94 1.11
CA LEU A 142 -18.82 18.60 1.14
C LEU A 142 -18.38 17.97 -0.19
N SER A 143 -17.16 18.28 -0.63
CA SER A 143 -16.52 17.57 -1.74
C SER A 143 -16.25 16.09 -1.39
N GLY A 144 -15.94 15.26 -2.37
CA GLY A 144 -15.58 13.84 -2.16
C GLY A 144 -14.44 13.67 -1.15
N GLY A 145 -13.36 14.41 -1.34
CA GLY A 145 -12.21 14.41 -0.43
C GLY A 145 -12.55 14.93 0.97
N GLN A 146 -13.40 15.95 1.08
CA GLN A 146 -13.88 16.44 2.38
C GLN A 146 -14.73 15.41 3.12
N ARG A 147 -15.65 14.72 2.42
CA ARG A 147 -16.41 13.61 3.00
C ARG A 147 -15.50 12.51 3.50
N GLN A 148 -14.47 12.18 2.74
CA GLN A 148 -13.50 11.14 3.14
C GLN A 148 -12.71 11.56 4.38
N ARG A 149 -12.30 12.83 4.50
CA ARG A 149 -11.64 13.38 5.69
C ARG A 149 -12.56 13.32 6.93
N VAL A 150 -13.85 13.58 6.80
CA VAL A 150 -14.82 13.38 7.90
C VAL A 150 -14.92 11.91 8.28
N GLY A 151 -14.94 10.99 7.30
CA GLY A 151 -14.94 9.55 7.53
C GLY A 151 -13.68 9.08 8.29
N ILE A 152 -12.51 9.60 7.94
CA ILE A 152 -11.25 9.36 8.63
C ILE A 152 -11.31 9.89 10.08
N ALA A 153 -11.76 11.13 10.28
CA ALA A 153 -11.89 11.70 11.61
C ALA A 153 -12.85 10.88 12.51
N ARG A 154 -13.99 10.44 11.95
CA ARG A 154 -14.93 9.56 12.66
C ARG A 154 -14.29 8.22 13.03
N ALA A 155 -13.50 7.61 12.13
CA ALA A 155 -12.80 6.37 12.42
C ALA A 155 -11.79 6.52 13.57
N LEU A 156 -11.22 7.71 13.74
CA LEU A 156 -10.27 8.05 14.80
C LEU A 156 -10.93 8.47 16.13
N ALA A 157 -12.25 8.68 16.15
CA ALA A 157 -12.96 9.20 17.32
C ALA A 157 -12.73 8.38 18.60
N LEU A 158 -12.61 7.07 18.48
CA LEU A 158 -12.38 6.15 19.60
C LEU A 158 -10.88 5.87 19.87
N LYS A 159 -9.97 6.64 19.29
CA LYS A 159 -8.51 6.52 19.45
C LYS A 159 -8.02 5.11 19.14
N PRO A 160 -8.31 4.57 17.95
CA PRO A 160 -7.86 3.23 17.59
C PRO A 160 -6.34 3.18 17.49
N SER A 161 -5.76 1.98 17.63
CA SER A 161 -4.35 1.72 17.31
C SER A 161 -4.15 1.21 15.88
N VAL A 162 -5.23 0.74 15.25
CA VAL A 162 -5.24 0.26 13.87
C VAL A 162 -6.26 1.06 13.05
N LEU A 163 -5.89 1.49 11.87
CA LEU A 163 -6.79 2.11 10.89
C LEU A 163 -6.86 1.22 9.65
N LEU A 164 -8.04 0.73 9.34
CA LEU A 164 -8.33 0.03 8.09
C LEU A 164 -8.93 1.03 7.11
N ALA A 165 -8.24 1.30 6.02
CA ALA A 165 -8.67 2.17 4.93
C ALA A 165 -9.02 1.30 3.71
N ASP A 166 -10.30 0.98 3.54
CA ASP A 166 -10.79 0.13 2.46
C ASP A 166 -11.22 0.99 1.27
N GLU A 167 -10.39 1.00 0.22
CA GLU A 167 -10.54 1.82 -0.99
C GLU A 167 -10.80 3.31 -0.70
N ALA A 168 -10.13 3.85 0.31
CA ALA A 168 -10.37 5.21 0.84
C ALA A 168 -10.09 6.35 -0.16
N THR A 169 -9.44 6.08 -1.28
CA THR A 169 -9.14 7.06 -2.35
C THR A 169 -9.90 6.79 -3.63
N SER A 170 -10.64 5.69 -3.71
CA SER A 170 -11.37 5.31 -4.93
C SER A 170 -12.42 6.35 -5.30
N GLY A 171 -12.44 6.73 -6.58
CA GLY A 171 -13.39 7.73 -7.12
C GLY A 171 -13.09 9.18 -6.73
N LEU A 172 -11.93 9.46 -6.14
CA LEU A 172 -11.44 10.82 -5.92
C LEU A 172 -10.59 11.28 -7.11
N ASP A 173 -10.56 12.59 -7.32
CA ASP A 173 -9.63 13.18 -8.27
C ASP A 173 -8.17 13.06 -7.77
N PRO A 174 -7.15 13.21 -8.65
CA PRO A 174 -5.74 13.03 -8.28
C PRO A 174 -5.27 13.96 -7.16
N GLN A 175 -5.80 15.19 -7.08
CA GLN A 175 -5.43 16.15 -6.06
C GLN A 175 -6.01 15.75 -4.70
N ALA A 176 -7.29 15.36 -4.67
CA ALA A 176 -7.94 14.85 -3.46
C ALA A 176 -7.27 13.55 -2.97
N THR A 177 -6.94 12.63 -3.89
CA THR A 177 -6.17 11.41 -3.58
C THR A 177 -4.85 11.75 -2.90
N SER A 178 -4.05 12.65 -3.50
CA SER A 178 -2.78 13.11 -2.92
C SER A 178 -2.93 13.66 -1.51
N SER A 179 -3.96 14.46 -1.33
CA SER A 179 -4.31 15.10 -0.07
C SER A 179 -4.70 14.09 1.02
N ILE A 180 -5.46 13.04 0.67
CA ILE A 180 -5.84 11.96 1.59
C ILE A 180 -4.63 11.11 1.96
N LEU A 181 -3.75 10.76 1.00
CA LEU A 181 -2.54 9.98 1.28
C LEU A 181 -1.58 10.73 2.21
N ALA A 182 -1.37 12.03 1.97
CA ALA A 182 -0.58 12.88 2.86
C ALA A 182 -1.19 12.93 4.28
N LEU A 183 -2.51 13.06 4.39
CA LEU A 183 -3.22 13.03 5.66
C LEU A 183 -3.02 11.69 6.39
N LEU A 184 -3.16 10.55 5.71
CA LEU A 184 -2.94 9.25 6.33
C LEU A 184 -1.51 9.09 6.88
N LYS A 185 -0.49 9.57 6.15
CA LYS A 185 0.89 9.60 6.64
C LYS A 185 1.03 10.47 7.89
N GLN A 186 0.50 11.68 7.89
CA GLN A 186 0.52 12.58 9.05
C GLN A 186 -0.17 11.96 10.28
N LEU A 187 -1.31 11.31 10.09
CA LEU A 187 -2.06 10.66 11.16
C LEU A 187 -1.32 9.41 11.68
N ARG A 188 -0.69 8.62 10.80
CA ARG A 188 0.19 7.52 11.16
C ARG A 188 1.29 8.00 12.11
N ASP A 189 2.01 9.06 11.72
CA ASP A 189 3.14 9.58 12.47
C ASP A 189 2.69 10.21 13.80
N ARG A 190 1.61 11.00 13.77
CA ARG A 190 1.08 11.70 14.95
C ARG A 190 0.51 10.77 16.01
N PHE A 191 -0.17 9.69 15.60
CA PHE A 191 -0.89 8.79 16.50
C PHE A 191 -0.25 7.40 16.64
N GLY A 192 0.86 7.13 15.95
CA GLY A 192 1.51 5.82 15.96
C GLY A 192 0.66 4.70 15.35
N LEU A 193 -0.21 5.02 14.38
CA LEU A 193 -1.19 4.08 13.84
C LEU A 193 -0.51 2.98 13.00
N SER A 194 -1.00 1.74 13.17
CA SER A 194 -0.84 0.70 12.14
C SER A 194 -1.94 0.89 11.11
N ILE A 195 -1.60 1.25 9.86
CA ILE A 195 -2.58 1.47 8.80
C ILE A 195 -2.56 0.30 7.81
N ILE A 196 -3.73 -0.29 7.55
CA ILE A 196 -3.94 -1.23 6.45
C ILE A 196 -4.68 -0.50 5.35
N LEU A 197 -4.02 -0.32 4.21
CA LEU A 197 -4.56 0.38 3.05
C LEU A 197 -4.93 -0.63 1.96
N ILE A 198 -6.21 -0.92 1.81
CA ILE A 198 -6.70 -1.80 0.74
C ILE A 198 -6.93 -0.97 -0.51
N THR A 199 -6.28 -1.34 -1.60
CA THR A 199 -6.40 -0.65 -2.89
C THR A 199 -6.03 -1.57 -4.05
N HIS A 200 -6.50 -1.24 -5.23
CA HIS A 200 -6.04 -1.84 -6.49
C HIS A 200 -5.17 -0.88 -7.31
N GLU A 201 -4.97 0.34 -6.83
CA GLU A 201 -4.22 1.41 -7.50
C GLU A 201 -2.74 1.38 -7.09
N MET A 202 -1.85 0.98 -8.00
CA MET A 202 -0.41 0.89 -7.73
C MET A 202 0.23 2.26 -7.44
N ASP A 203 -0.33 3.34 -7.99
CA ASP A 203 0.11 4.71 -7.70
C ASP A 203 -0.10 5.08 -6.23
N VAL A 204 -1.27 4.73 -5.69
CA VAL A 204 -1.61 4.91 -4.27
C VAL A 204 -0.62 4.14 -3.38
N VAL A 205 -0.29 2.90 -3.76
CA VAL A 205 0.69 2.07 -3.05
C VAL A 205 2.06 2.74 -3.01
N ARG A 206 2.60 3.12 -4.17
CA ARG A 206 3.92 3.79 -4.27
C ARG A 206 4.01 5.02 -3.37
N ARG A 207 2.94 5.82 -3.35
CA ARG A 207 2.91 7.12 -2.68
C ARG A 207 2.68 7.04 -1.18
N ALA A 208 2.08 5.97 -0.68
CA ALA A 208 1.65 5.91 0.71
C ALA A 208 2.26 4.77 1.52
N ALA A 209 2.51 3.59 0.91
CA ALA A 209 2.84 2.39 1.65
C ALA A 209 4.32 2.32 2.05
N ASP A 210 4.58 1.74 3.21
CA ASP A 210 5.91 1.33 3.67
C ASP A 210 6.16 -0.15 3.27
N ALA A 211 5.09 -0.96 3.26
CA ALA A 211 5.11 -2.36 2.88
C ALA A 211 3.87 -2.72 2.04
N VAL A 212 3.96 -3.79 1.29
CA VAL A 212 2.88 -4.28 0.43
C VAL A 212 2.68 -5.76 0.64
N ALA A 213 1.41 -6.18 0.64
CA ALA A 213 0.98 -7.57 0.66
C ALA A 213 0.03 -7.80 -0.52
N GLU A 214 0.34 -8.77 -1.38
CA GLU A 214 -0.48 -9.12 -2.52
C GLU A 214 -1.31 -10.36 -2.23
N ILE A 215 -2.62 -10.26 -2.46
CA ILE A 215 -3.55 -11.37 -2.34
C ILE A 215 -4.06 -11.75 -3.73
N SER A 216 -4.01 -13.05 -4.04
CA SER A 216 -4.62 -13.63 -5.23
C SER A 216 -5.30 -14.95 -4.87
N ASP A 217 -6.53 -15.13 -5.35
CA ASP A 217 -7.33 -16.34 -5.12
C ASP A 217 -7.42 -16.81 -3.65
N GLY A 218 -7.44 -15.84 -2.72
CA GLY A 218 -7.51 -16.12 -1.30
C GLY A 218 -6.17 -16.44 -0.63
N TRP A 219 -5.07 -16.45 -1.36
CA TRP A 219 -3.72 -16.65 -0.84
C TRP A 219 -2.93 -15.34 -0.77
N LEU A 220 -2.05 -15.24 0.21
CA LEU A 220 -0.99 -14.23 0.20
C LEU A 220 0.14 -14.72 -0.71
N VAL A 221 0.31 -14.09 -1.88
CA VAL A 221 1.26 -14.53 -2.91
C VAL A 221 2.61 -13.86 -2.82
N GLN A 222 2.64 -12.61 -2.36
CA GLN A 222 3.88 -11.86 -2.16
C GLN A 222 3.68 -10.81 -1.06
N GLN A 223 4.71 -10.57 -0.24
CA GLN A 223 4.76 -9.46 0.72
C GLN A 223 6.19 -9.01 0.94
N GLY A 224 6.36 -7.76 1.32
CA GLY A 224 7.67 -7.18 1.64
C GLY A 224 7.58 -5.68 1.82
N THR A 225 8.68 -5.07 2.24
CA THR A 225 8.78 -3.60 2.19
C THR A 225 8.76 -3.13 0.74
N LEU A 226 8.35 -1.89 0.52
CA LEU A 226 8.33 -1.33 -0.84
C LEU A 226 9.76 -1.36 -1.44
N SER A 227 10.79 -1.08 -0.64
CA SER A 227 12.18 -1.13 -1.05
C SER A 227 12.62 -2.53 -1.49
N ASP A 228 12.30 -3.57 -0.70
CA ASP A 228 12.68 -4.96 -1.03
C ASP A 228 12.03 -5.44 -2.32
N LEU A 229 10.75 -5.10 -2.51
CA LEU A 229 10.00 -5.45 -3.72
C LEU A 229 10.54 -4.76 -4.98
N LEU A 230 11.04 -3.54 -4.82
CA LEU A 230 11.62 -2.76 -5.91
C LEU A 230 13.01 -3.22 -6.30
N SER A 231 13.82 -3.57 -5.32
CA SER A 231 15.20 -4.05 -5.56
C SER A 231 15.25 -5.50 -6.04
N SER A 232 14.13 -6.25 -5.95
CA SER A 232 14.04 -7.61 -6.47
C SER A 232 13.65 -7.63 -7.94
N PRO A 233 14.53 -8.03 -8.86
CA PRO A 233 14.24 -8.10 -10.30
C PRO A 233 13.08 -9.03 -10.62
N GLN A 234 12.99 -10.17 -9.93
CA GLN A 234 12.00 -11.23 -10.14
C GLN A 234 10.63 -10.94 -9.50
N SER A 235 10.51 -9.86 -8.72
CA SER A 235 9.24 -9.50 -8.10
C SER A 235 8.20 -9.07 -9.14
N SER A 236 7.18 -9.88 -9.37
CA SER A 236 6.05 -9.53 -10.24
C SER A 236 5.29 -8.31 -9.72
N LEU A 237 5.15 -8.19 -8.40
CA LEU A 237 4.57 -7.03 -7.75
C LEU A 237 5.45 -5.79 -7.94
N GLY A 238 6.77 -5.92 -7.80
CA GLY A 238 7.72 -4.86 -8.10
C GLY A 238 7.66 -4.39 -9.56
N GLN A 239 7.46 -5.31 -10.51
CA GLN A 239 7.27 -4.95 -11.93
C GLN A 239 5.98 -4.17 -12.16
N ARG A 240 4.90 -4.49 -11.47
CA ARG A 240 3.63 -3.75 -11.56
C ARG A 240 3.68 -2.40 -10.84
N LEU A 241 4.43 -2.31 -9.76
CA LEU A 241 4.67 -1.04 -9.06
C LEU A 241 5.47 -0.07 -9.94
N PHE A 242 6.46 -0.57 -10.68
CA PHE A 242 7.31 0.23 -11.56
C PHE A 242 7.34 -0.39 -12.97
N PRO A 243 6.27 -0.22 -13.75
CA PRO A 243 6.20 -0.78 -15.09
C PRO A 243 7.20 -0.08 -16.01
N LEU A 244 8.00 -0.86 -16.70
CA LEU A 244 8.85 -0.39 -17.80
C LEU A 244 8.18 -0.76 -19.11
N GLN A 245 7.99 0.23 -19.99
CA GLN A 245 7.46 -0.03 -21.32
C GLN A 245 8.44 -0.88 -22.13
N PRO A 246 7.97 -1.86 -22.91
CA PRO A 246 8.81 -2.56 -23.86
C PRO A 246 9.27 -1.56 -24.93
N LEU A 247 10.57 -1.53 -25.21
CA LEU A 247 11.16 -0.72 -26.26
C LEU A 247 11.98 -1.63 -27.16
N GLU A 248 11.89 -1.42 -28.46
CA GLU A 248 12.84 -1.97 -29.41
C GLU A 248 14.19 -1.30 -29.18
N ALA A 249 15.21 -2.09 -28.95
CA ALA A 249 16.54 -1.58 -28.66
C ALA A 249 17.59 -2.33 -29.45
N SER A 250 18.59 -1.59 -29.94
CA SER A 250 19.79 -2.11 -30.56
C SER A 250 20.98 -1.85 -29.64
N GLY A 251 21.72 -2.89 -29.30
CA GLY A 251 22.91 -2.82 -28.46
C GLY A 251 23.64 -4.15 -28.42
N ASP A 252 24.85 -4.16 -27.89
CA ASP A 252 25.61 -5.42 -27.70
C ASP A 252 25.03 -6.25 -26.56
N ILE A 253 24.42 -5.57 -25.55
CA ILE A 253 23.77 -6.19 -24.39
C ILE A 253 22.64 -5.30 -23.90
N LEU A 254 21.53 -5.92 -23.51
CA LEU A 254 20.42 -5.29 -22.81
C LEU A 254 20.46 -5.67 -21.33
N LEU A 255 20.38 -4.68 -20.45
CA LEU A 255 20.35 -4.90 -19.03
C LEU A 255 19.06 -4.34 -18.44
N GLN A 256 18.45 -5.13 -17.55
CA GLN A 256 17.45 -4.63 -16.61
C GLN A 256 18.16 -4.34 -15.29
N LEU A 257 18.01 -3.13 -14.81
CA LEU A 257 18.63 -2.64 -13.59
C LEU A 257 17.56 -2.40 -12.54
N THR A 258 17.88 -2.73 -11.28
CA THR A 258 17.05 -2.40 -10.11
C THR A 258 17.94 -1.90 -8.99
N TYR A 259 17.44 -0.95 -8.20
CA TYR A 259 18.13 -0.40 -7.03
C TYR A 259 17.13 0.11 -5.98
N GLY A 260 17.57 0.22 -4.72
CA GLY A 260 16.73 0.66 -3.62
C GLY A 260 17.12 0.08 -2.26
N ASP A 261 17.87 -1.01 -2.25
CA ASP A 261 18.34 -1.69 -1.03
C ASP A 261 19.63 -1.11 -0.48
N ARG A 262 20.43 -0.48 -1.34
CA ARG A 262 21.76 0.09 -1.00
C ARG A 262 21.89 1.54 -1.48
N PRO A 263 22.85 2.31 -0.92
CA PRO A 263 23.19 3.63 -1.46
C PRO A 263 23.57 3.53 -2.94
N LEU A 264 22.98 4.37 -3.77
CA LEU A 264 23.24 4.45 -5.20
C LEU A 264 24.27 5.56 -5.48
N ALA A 265 25.34 5.24 -6.23
CA ALA A 265 26.19 6.26 -6.82
C ALA A 265 25.44 6.96 -7.94
N THR A 266 25.09 8.24 -7.75
CA THR A 266 24.24 8.99 -8.71
C THR A 266 24.91 9.24 -10.06
N ASP A 267 26.22 9.16 -10.12
CA ASP A 267 27.07 9.34 -11.32
C ASP A 267 27.52 8.02 -11.97
N TRP A 268 26.92 6.89 -11.59
CA TRP A 268 27.29 5.54 -12.02
C TRP A 268 27.39 5.36 -13.54
N ILE A 269 26.51 6.02 -14.33
CA ILE A 269 26.56 5.98 -15.80
C ILE A 269 27.87 6.56 -16.29
N SER A 270 28.24 7.72 -15.78
CA SER A 270 29.49 8.40 -16.14
C SER A 270 30.72 7.58 -15.75
N GLN A 271 30.71 7.01 -14.55
CA GLN A 271 31.80 6.16 -14.05
C GLN A 271 32.03 4.96 -14.96
N LEU A 272 30.97 4.20 -15.27
CA LEU A 272 31.07 3.02 -16.13
C LEU A 272 31.45 3.37 -17.57
N SER A 273 30.85 4.44 -18.12
CA SER A 273 31.16 4.88 -19.49
C SER A 273 32.63 5.28 -19.64
N GLN A 274 33.19 5.98 -18.66
CA GLN A 274 34.61 6.39 -18.68
C GLN A 274 35.55 5.22 -18.44
N GLN A 275 35.25 4.36 -17.45
CA GLN A 275 36.13 3.26 -17.04
C GLN A 275 36.27 2.19 -18.13
N TYR A 276 35.19 1.88 -18.82
CA TYR A 276 35.14 0.78 -19.80
C TYR A 276 34.93 1.25 -21.24
N GLN A 277 34.92 2.58 -21.50
CA GLN A 277 34.63 3.15 -22.81
C GLN A 277 33.30 2.62 -23.41
N LEU A 278 32.25 2.61 -22.56
CA LEU A 278 30.92 2.13 -22.94
C LEU A 278 30.04 3.29 -23.41
N HIS A 279 29.17 2.98 -24.38
CA HIS A 279 28.01 3.80 -24.69
C HIS A 279 26.79 3.18 -24.02
N ILE A 280 26.13 3.93 -23.15
CA ILE A 280 24.96 3.47 -22.39
C ILE A 280 23.76 4.28 -22.84
N ASP A 281 22.83 3.62 -23.51
CA ASP A 281 21.56 4.20 -23.93
C ASP A 281 20.48 3.87 -22.89
N LEU A 282 19.86 4.89 -22.29
CA LEU A 282 18.75 4.73 -21.37
C LEU A 282 17.45 4.50 -22.17
N LEU A 283 16.93 3.30 -22.13
CA LEU A 283 15.74 2.90 -22.90
C LEU A 283 14.45 3.20 -22.15
N ALA A 284 14.40 2.88 -20.87
CA ALA A 284 13.27 3.15 -20.01
C ALA A 284 13.76 3.29 -18.57
N ALA A 285 13.19 4.20 -17.81
CA ALA A 285 13.49 4.34 -16.39
C ALA A 285 12.23 4.72 -15.61
N HIS A 286 12.11 4.15 -14.44
CA HIS A 286 11.18 4.59 -13.41
C HIS A 286 11.95 4.69 -12.11
N VAL A 287 12.09 5.90 -11.59
CA VAL A 287 12.89 6.21 -10.40
C VAL A 287 12.04 7.07 -9.46
N GLU A 288 11.94 6.67 -8.22
CA GLU A 288 11.23 7.41 -7.18
C GLU A 288 12.05 7.48 -5.89
N GLN A 289 11.75 8.48 -5.09
CA GLN A 289 12.26 8.56 -3.73
C GLN A 289 11.31 7.78 -2.82
N VAL A 290 11.83 6.70 -2.22
CA VAL A 290 11.11 5.88 -1.23
C VAL A 290 11.78 6.10 0.12
N GLY A 291 11.12 6.87 0.99
CA GLY A 291 11.75 7.34 2.23
C GLY A 291 12.94 8.28 1.94
N GLU A 292 14.11 7.93 2.46
CA GLU A 292 15.35 8.68 2.24
C GLU A 292 16.20 8.14 1.07
N ARG A 293 15.74 7.11 0.36
CA ARG A 293 16.49 6.43 -0.68
C ARG A 293 15.84 6.58 -2.05
N LEU A 294 16.68 6.54 -3.08
CA LEU A 294 16.21 6.37 -4.46
C LEU A 294 15.97 4.87 -4.70
N ALA A 295 14.78 4.54 -5.17
CA ALA A 295 14.43 3.21 -5.60
C ALA A 295 13.91 3.26 -7.03
N GLY A 296 14.17 2.23 -7.81
CA GLY A 296 13.69 2.23 -9.18
C GLY A 296 14.15 1.06 -10.01
N ARG A 297 13.62 1.08 -11.22
CA ARG A 297 13.93 0.13 -12.29
C ARG A 297 14.27 0.88 -13.54
N MET A 298 15.21 0.37 -14.31
CA MET A 298 15.53 0.91 -15.63
C MET A 298 15.97 -0.19 -16.60
N ARG A 299 15.85 0.09 -17.87
CA ARG A 299 16.44 -0.71 -18.95
C ARG A 299 17.45 0.13 -19.69
N ILE A 300 18.60 -0.46 -19.91
CA ILE A 300 19.67 0.18 -20.69
C ILE A 300 20.13 -0.77 -21.80
N ALA A 301 20.53 -0.19 -22.92
CA ALA A 301 21.33 -0.87 -23.93
C ALA A 301 22.79 -0.41 -23.76
N VAL A 302 23.70 -1.36 -23.75
CA VAL A 302 25.13 -1.09 -23.66
C VAL A 302 25.77 -1.48 -24.98
N ARG A 303 26.52 -0.55 -25.54
CA ARG A 303 27.38 -0.77 -26.71
C ARG A 303 28.83 -0.68 -26.26
N PHE A 304 29.61 -1.71 -26.57
CA PHE A 304 31.02 -1.75 -26.24
C PHE A 304 31.84 -0.93 -27.21
N GLY A 305 32.82 -0.18 -26.68
CA GLY A 305 33.86 0.43 -27.49
C GLY A 305 34.97 -0.56 -27.87
N ALA A 306 36.22 -0.08 -27.92
CA ALA A 306 37.35 -0.94 -28.25
C ALA A 306 37.62 -2.07 -27.21
N GLN A 307 37.21 -1.86 -25.98
CA GLN A 307 37.32 -2.88 -24.91
C GLN A 307 35.96 -3.53 -24.63
N ARG A 308 35.93 -4.87 -24.71
CA ARG A 308 34.73 -5.67 -24.33
C ARG A 308 34.96 -6.34 -22.99
N PRO A 309 34.55 -5.75 -21.85
CA PRO A 309 34.60 -6.45 -20.59
C PRO A 309 33.68 -7.67 -20.61
N ARG A 310 34.04 -8.72 -19.86
CA ARG A 310 33.13 -9.85 -19.68
C ARG A 310 31.87 -9.36 -18.98
N HIS A 311 30.69 -9.85 -19.38
CA HIS A 311 29.40 -9.44 -18.82
C HIS A 311 29.36 -9.55 -17.29
N GLN A 312 29.97 -10.59 -16.73
CA GLN A 312 30.08 -10.79 -15.28
C GLN A 312 30.84 -9.66 -14.58
N VAL A 313 31.88 -9.10 -15.20
CA VAL A 313 32.64 -7.98 -14.63
C VAL A 313 31.75 -6.73 -14.60
N LEU A 314 30.99 -6.48 -15.65
CA LEU A 314 30.06 -5.35 -15.70
C LEU A 314 28.96 -5.45 -14.64
N ILE A 315 28.36 -6.64 -14.49
CA ILE A 315 27.35 -6.91 -13.46
C ILE A 315 27.93 -6.71 -12.05
N GLN A 316 29.16 -7.20 -11.81
CA GLN A 316 29.83 -7.05 -10.51
C GLN A 316 30.11 -5.57 -10.19
N GLN A 317 30.54 -4.78 -11.17
CA GLN A 317 30.75 -3.33 -11.00
C GLN A 317 29.43 -2.61 -10.70
N LEU A 318 28.37 -2.89 -11.43
CA LEU A 318 27.04 -2.36 -11.15
C LEU A 318 26.61 -2.70 -9.74
N TYR A 319 26.84 -3.92 -9.31
CA TYR A 319 26.53 -4.36 -7.94
C TYR A 319 27.29 -3.56 -6.86
N GLN A 320 28.58 -3.25 -7.09
CA GLN A 320 29.39 -2.41 -6.19
C GLN A 320 28.86 -0.97 -6.13
N LEU A 321 28.26 -0.48 -7.20
CA LEU A 321 27.63 0.86 -7.28
C LEU A 321 26.20 0.90 -6.71
N GLY A 322 25.72 -0.21 -6.10
CA GLY A 322 24.40 -0.27 -5.49
C GLY A 322 23.28 -0.69 -6.46
N ILE A 323 23.64 -1.26 -7.62
CA ILE A 323 22.70 -1.62 -8.68
C ILE A 323 22.68 -3.13 -8.89
N ASN A 324 21.49 -3.74 -8.85
CA ASN A 324 21.30 -5.11 -9.27
C ASN A 324 21.02 -5.13 -10.78
N ALA A 325 21.73 -5.96 -11.53
CA ALA A 325 21.62 -6.02 -12.98
C ALA A 325 21.35 -7.44 -13.48
N GLU A 326 20.40 -7.56 -14.39
CA GLU A 326 20.09 -8.81 -15.12
C GLU A 326 20.23 -8.57 -16.61
N ILE A 327 20.81 -9.57 -17.29
CA ILE A 327 20.88 -9.56 -18.74
C ILE A 327 19.51 -9.97 -19.28
N LEU A 328 18.94 -9.13 -20.15
CA LEU A 328 17.78 -9.48 -20.94
C LEU A 328 18.26 -10.14 -22.21
N ASP A 329 17.86 -11.41 -22.46
CA ASP A 329 18.12 -12.04 -23.75
C ASP A 329 17.42 -11.22 -24.83
N LEU A 330 18.21 -10.79 -25.84
CA LEU A 330 17.67 -10.29 -27.09
C LEU A 330 16.89 -11.46 -27.72
N GLN A 331 15.57 -11.50 -27.59
CA GLN A 331 14.79 -12.35 -28.49
C GLN A 331 15.15 -11.89 -29.91
N PRO A 332 15.63 -12.77 -30.79
CA PRO A 332 15.86 -12.41 -32.16
C PRO A 332 14.52 -11.91 -32.71
N ALA A 333 14.52 -10.68 -33.20
CA ALA A 333 13.39 -10.14 -33.95
C ALA A 333 13.02 -11.21 -34.99
N LEU A 334 11.78 -11.65 -34.93
CA LEU A 334 11.21 -12.61 -35.86
C LEU A 334 11.65 -12.18 -37.30
N GLN A 335 12.48 -12.99 -37.92
CA GLN A 335 12.67 -12.96 -39.36
C GLN A 335 11.35 -13.44 -39.98
N GLU A 336 10.41 -12.50 -40.14
CA GLU A 336 9.36 -12.60 -41.14
C GLU A 336 9.78 -11.77 -42.30
N ALA A 337 10.49 -12.40 -43.21
CA ALA A 337 10.62 -11.93 -44.59
C ALA A 337 10.75 -13.16 -45.47
N GLY A 338 9.72 -13.46 -46.24
CA GLY A 338 9.69 -14.49 -47.27
C GLY A 338 8.29 -14.76 -47.68
#